data_6a43da610e77e66b4a6119cc32c64a4e
#
_entry.id   6a43da610e77e66b4a6119cc32c64a4e
#
_cell.length_a   1.000
_cell.length_b   1.000
_cell.length_c   1.000
_cell.angle_alpha   90.00
_cell.angle_beta   90.00
_cell.angle_gamma   90.00
#
_symmetry.space_group_name_H-M   'P 1'
#
loop_
_entity.id
_entity.type
_entity.pdbx_description
1 polymer ?
#
loop_
_entity_poly.entity_id
_entity_poly.type
_entity_poly.pdbx_seq_one_letter_code
_entity_poly.pdbx_strand_id
1 'polypeptide(L)'
;MKKYNVKNYIRYKEDVKACMPDEEFDYFELTRKDLIIKFLPLVENIARKFSTTQQASGVMSINDLIQEGSIGLTKAVDRLDWVQLNESEDIEKTLKSFFSKRVKGGIRRAIDINRGDIRIPEHKLNEIRKDNGKDKKMVAMFFNSIFLSIDAQPLNNDEENMMYQIPDKSEPYNIQLMNVYLKSLMEKHLDYNEYEA
;
A
#
# COMPACT_ATOMS: atom_id res chain seq x y z
N MET A 1 -3.53 -8.84 -9.79
CA MET A 1 -2.34 -8.14 -10.35
C MET A 1 -2.64 -6.66 -10.45
N LYS A 2 -1.95 -5.78 -9.71
CA LYS A 2 -2.17 -4.32 -9.82
C LYS A 2 -1.90 -3.91 -11.26
N LYS A 3 -2.90 -3.36 -11.95
CA LYS A 3 -2.72 -2.81 -13.29
C LYS A 3 -1.82 -1.58 -13.19
N TYR A 4 -0.60 -1.77 -13.57
CA TYR A 4 0.42 -0.76 -13.66
C TYR A 4 0.06 0.20 -14.79
N ASN A 5 0.03 1.49 -14.52
CA ASN A 5 -0.17 2.46 -15.59
C ASN A 5 1.16 2.65 -16.36
N VAL A 6 1.41 1.73 -17.31
CA VAL A 6 2.63 1.67 -18.10
C VAL A 6 2.90 2.99 -18.84
N LYS A 7 1.84 3.66 -19.34
CA LYS A 7 1.98 4.93 -20.06
C LYS A 7 2.57 6.04 -19.18
N ASN A 8 2.04 6.20 -17.97
CA ASN A 8 2.54 7.22 -17.04
C ASN A 8 3.98 6.92 -16.60
N TYR A 9 4.31 5.65 -16.48
CA TYR A 9 5.66 5.24 -16.11
C TYR A 9 6.69 5.48 -17.25
N ILE A 10 6.32 5.20 -18.49
CA ILE A 10 7.16 5.50 -19.66
C ILE A 10 7.41 7.00 -19.74
N ARG A 11 6.33 7.81 -19.66
CA ARG A 11 6.43 9.26 -19.68
C ARG A 11 7.36 9.78 -18.58
N TYR A 12 7.19 9.30 -17.35
CA TYR A 12 8.08 9.65 -16.23
C TYR A 12 9.56 9.38 -16.55
N LYS A 13 9.86 8.23 -17.16
CA LYS A 13 11.24 7.89 -17.56
C LYS A 13 11.81 8.80 -18.63
N GLU A 14 10.99 9.15 -19.62
CA GLU A 14 11.36 10.06 -20.69
C GLU A 14 11.63 11.46 -20.13
N ASP A 15 10.74 11.95 -19.26
CA ASP A 15 10.90 13.26 -18.60
C ASP A 15 12.18 13.30 -17.73
N VAL A 16 12.44 12.26 -16.94
CA VAL A 16 13.67 12.18 -16.14
C VAL A 16 14.91 12.16 -17.01
N LYS A 17 14.89 11.37 -18.11
CA LYS A 17 16.03 11.28 -19.04
C LYS A 17 16.30 12.61 -19.74
N ALA A 18 15.25 13.32 -20.14
CA ALA A 18 15.37 14.64 -20.79
C ALA A 18 15.92 15.73 -19.88
N CYS A 19 15.75 15.57 -18.55
CA CYS A 19 16.22 16.53 -17.55
C CYS A 19 17.54 16.11 -16.88
N MET A 20 18.16 15.01 -17.30
CA MET A 20 19.42 14.58 -16.70
C MET A 20 20.57 15.55 -17.05
N PRO A 21 21.41 15.91 -16.07
CA PRO A 21 22.62 16.68 -16.34
C PRO A 21 23.62 15.86 -17.19
N ASP A 22 24.48 16.55 -17.91
CA ASP A 22 25.52 15.95 -18.72
C ASP A 22 26.45 15.00 -17.94
N GLU A 23 27.12 14.06 -18.61
CA GLU A 23 27.91 13.03 -17.94
C GLU A 23 29.19 13.57 -17.27
N GLU A 24 29.77 14.65 -17.80
CA GLU A 24 30.95 15.32 -17.23
C GLU A 24 30.53 16.53 -16.39
N PHE A 25 30.45 16.35 -15.08
CA PHE A 25 30.13 17.43 -14.14
C PHE A 25 30.86 17.24 -12.80
N ASP A 26 31.15 18.34 -12.14
CA ASP A 26 31.56 18.35 -10.74
C ASP A 26 30.33 18.31 -9.82
N TYR A 27 30.30 17.40 -8.84
CA TYR A 27 29.22 17.30 -7.87
C TYR A 27 29.02 18.55 -7.02
N PHE A 28 30.10 19.37 -6.85
CA PHE A 28 30.05 20.61 -6.11
C PHE A 28 29.44 21.78 -6.90
N GLU A 29 29.44 21.69 -8.23
CA GLU A 29 28.83 22.67 -9.12
C GLU A 29 27.36 22.42 -9.39
N LEU A 30 26.87 21.20 -9.11
CA LEU A 30 25.48 20.82 -9.36
C LEU A 30 24.51 21.63 -8.47
N THR A 31 23.50 22.18 -9.10
CA THR A 31 22.40 22.76 -8.36
C THR A 31 21.64 21.70 -7.55
N ARG A 32 20.94 22.11 -6.48
CA ARG A 32 20.06 21.21 -5.72
C ARG A 32 19.11 20.41 -6.61
N LYS A 33 18.57 21.07 -7.65
CA LYS A 33 17.66 20.45 -8.62
C LYS A 33 18.33 19.37 -9.43
N ASP A 34 19.49 19.65 -9.99
CA ASP A 34 20.25 18.73 -10.86
C ASP A 34 20.69 17.50 -10.07
N LEU A 35 21.13 17.70 -8.81
CA LEU A 35 21.49 16.61 -7.92
C LEU A 35 20.30 15.68 -7.64
N ILE A 36 19.10 16.22 -7.40
CA ILE A 36 17.91 15.43 -7.22
C ILE A 36 17.59 14.63 -8.49
N ILE A 37 17.57 15.30 -9.65
CA ILE A 37 17.24 14.66 -10.95
C ILE A 37 18.22 13.53 -11.25
N LYS A 38 19.52 13.74 -11.06
CA LYS A 38 20.55 12.73 -11.29
C LYS A 38 20.31 11.45 -10.47
N PHE A 39 19.81 11.57 -9.23
CA PHE A 39 19.60 10.44 -8.36
C PHE A 39 18.17 9.86 -8.40
N LEU A 40 17.24 10.39 -9.22
CA LEU A 40 15.91 9.80 -9.41
C LEU A 40 15.96 8.34 -9.91
N PRO A 41 16.83 7.93 -10.83
CA PRO A 41 16.94 6.52 -11.25
C PRO A 41 17.31 5.58 -10.08
N LEU A 42 18.10 6.06 -9.11
CA LEU A 42 18.42 5.31 -7.91
C LEU A 42 17.17 5.07 -7.06
N VAL A 43 16.30 6.08 -6.92
CA VAL A 43 15.02 5.96 -6.20
C VAL A 43 14.13 4.91 -6.87
N GLU A 44 14.00 4.95 -8.20
CA GLU A 44 13.23 3.97 -8.96
C GLU A 44 13.73 2.54 -8.73
N ASN A 45 15.04 2.31 -8.82
CA ASN A 45 15.65 1.01 -8.59
C ASN A 45 15.40 0.49 -7.16
N ILE A 46 15.37 1.38 -6.18
CA ILE A 46 15.05 1.03 -4.79
C ILE A 46 13.57 0.73 -4.65
N ALA A 47 12.69 1.57 -5.20
CA ALA A 47 11.23 1.41 -5.11
C ALA A 47 10.78 0.08 -5.75
N ARG A 48 11.36 -0.32 -6.87
CA ARG A 48 11.09 -1.61 -7.51
C ARG A 48 11.32 -2.81 -6.59
N LYS A 49 12.33 -2.75 -5.73
CA LYS A 49 12.62 -3.83 -4.77
C LYS A 49 11.54 -3.98 -3.71
N PHE A 50 10.79 -2.92 -3.41
CA PHE A 50 9.66 -2.95 -2.47
C PHE A 50 8.34 -3.32 -3.14
N SER A 51 8.21 -3.13 -4.46
CA SER A 51 6.96 -3.35 -5.20
C SER A 51 6.76 -4.79 -5.69
N THR A 52 7.71 -5.69 -5.40
CA THR A 52 7.72 -7.05 -5.93
C THR A 52 6.54 -7.91 -5.46
N THR A 53 5.97 -7.61 -4.29
CA THR A 53 4.81 -8.35 -3.79
C THR A 53 3.73 -7.39 -3.28
N GLN A 54 2.46 -7.72 -3.56
CA GLN A 54 1.33 -6.96 -3.04
C GLN A 54 1.26 -6.98 -1.51
N GLN A 55 1.73 -8.07 -0.90
CA GLN A 55 1.83 -8.20 0.55
C GLN A 55 2.82 -7.21 1.17
N ALA A 56 3.89 -6.84 0.44
CA ALA A 56 4.89 -5.90 0.91
C ALA A 56 4.41 -4.44 0.82
N SER A 57 3.80 -4.05 -0.31
CA SER A 57 3.40 -2.66 -0.57
C SER A 57 1.92 -2.37 -0.26
N GLY A 58 1.10 -3.38 0.00
CA GLY A 58 -0.34 -3.23 0.28
C GLY A 58 -1.06 -2.56 -0.89
N VAL A 59 -1.80 -1.49 -0.60
CA VAL A 59 -2.55 -0.70 -1.59
C VAL A 59 -1.67 0.25 -2.41
N MET A 60 -0.41 0.49 -1.97
CA MET A 60 0.50 1.40 -2.65
C MET A 60 0.94 0.85 -4.01
N SER A 61 0.88 1.69 -5.03
CA SER A 61 1.43 1.41 -6.35
C SER A 61 2.95 1.66 -6.37
N ILE A 62 3.63 1.21 -7.44
CA ILE A 62 5.06 1.54 -7.62
C ILE A 62 5.29 3.04 -7.78
N ASN A 63 4.35 3.75 -8.41
CA ASN A 63 4.46 5.20 -8.57
C ASN A 63 4.39 5.91 -7.21
N ASP A 64 3.53 5.44 -6.29
CA ASP A 64 3.47 5.98 -4.93
C ASP A 64 4.80 5.76 -4.20
N LEU A 65 5.39 4.56 -4.34
CA LEU A 65 6.71 4.26 -3.74
C LEU A 65 7.83 5.12 -4.33
N ILE A 66 7.80 5.39 -5.64
CA ILE A 66 8.76 6.29 -6.29
C ILE A 66 8.58 7.72 -5.77
N GLN A 67 7.35 8.20 -5.64
CA GLN A 67 7.09 9.55 -5.11
C GLN A 67 7.56 9.69 -3.66
N GLU A 68 7.23 8.74 -2.80
CA GLU A 68 7.69 8.74 -1.41
C GLU A 68 9.22 8.63 -1.29
N GLY A 69 9.81 7.81 -2.18
CA GLY A 69 11.26 7.74 -2.30
C GLY A 69 11.90 9.06 -2.75
N SER A 70 11.26 9.77 -3.69
CA SER A 70 11.71 11.06 -4.19
C SER A 70 11.62 12.16 -3.11
N ILE A 71 10.57 12.14 -2.29
CA ILE A 71 10.47 12.98 -1.10
C ILE A 71 11.61 12.68 -0.13
N GLY A 72 11.92 11.38 0.06
CA GLY A 72 13.04 10.94 0.88
C GLY A 72 14.39 11.42 0.36
N LEU A 73 14.59 11.36 -0.97
CA LEU A 73 15.79 11.87 -1.65
C LEU A 73 15.93 13.37 -1.48
N THR A 74 14.86 14.14 -1.74
CA THR A 74 14.86 15.61 -1.62
C THR A 74 15.27 16.04 -0.21
N LYS A 75 14.66 15.44 0.81
CA LYS A 75 15.03 15.70 2.22
C LYS A 75 16.47 15.27 2.54
N ALA A 76 17.00 14.27 1.84
CA ALA A 76 18.37 13.83 2.03
C ALA A 76 19.37 14.80 1.39
N VAL A 77 19.06 15.35 0.21
CA VAL A 77 19.87 16.39 -0.44
C VAL A 77 19.96 17.62 0.42
N ASP A 78 18.84 18.06 1.03
CA ASP A 78 18.80 19.22 1.93
C ASP A 78 19.64 19.04 3.23
N ARG A 79 20.00 17.80 3.56
CA ARG A 79 20.76 17.43 4.76
C ARG A 79 22.17 16.91 4.43
N LEU A 80 22.66 17.18 3.24
CA LEU A 80 24.02 16.81 2.84
C LEU A 80 25.03 17.64 3.62
N ASP A 81 26.01 16.95 4.19
CA ASP A 81 27.19 17.56 4.75
C ASP A 81 28.31 17.58 3.68
N TRP A 82 28.46 18.73 3.05
CA TRP A 82 29.43 18.94 1.99
C TRP A 82 30.89 18.86 2.46
N VAL A 83 31.14 19.13 3.75
CA VAL A 83 32.49 19.05 4.33
C VAL A 83 32.94 17.60 4.38
N GLN A 84 32.09 16.71 4.93
CA GLN A 84 32.38 15.27 4.97
C GLN A 84 32.45 14.64 3.58
N LEU A 85 31.70 15.19 2.62
CA LEU A 85 31.71 14.68 1.25
C LEU A 85 33.05 14.99 0.56
N ASN A 86 33.62 16.15 0.83
CA ASN A 86 34.90 16.58 0.24
C ASN A 86 36.08 15.73 0.74
N GLU A 87 35.97 15.16 1.94
CA GLU A 87 36.98 14.27 2.54
C GLU A 87 36.91 12.83 1.99
N SER A 88 35.87 12.48 1.22
CA SER A 88 35.67 11.13 0.72
C SER A 88 36.49 10.87 -0.54
N GLU A 89 37.08 9.66 -0.65
CA GLU A 89 37.84 9.22 -1.82
C GLU A 89 36.97 9.09 -3.09
N ASP A 90 35.69 8.69 -2.92
CA ASP A 90 34.72 8.50 -4.00
C ASP A 90 33.40 9.17 -3.63
N ILE A 91 33.23 10.39 -4.15
CA ILE A 91 32.05 11.23 -3.89
C ILE A 91 30.77 10.55 -4.35
N GLU A 92 30.77 9.95 -5.55
CA GLU A 92 29.57 9.34 -6.11
C GLU A 92 29.10 8.14 -5.30
N LYS A 93 30.00 7.27 -4.88
CA LYS A 93 29.72 6.10 -4.09
C LYS A 93 29.19 6.49 -2.69
N THR A 94 29.78 7.51 -2.11
CA THR A 94 29.35 8.07 -0.80
C THR A 94 27.95 8.65 -0.90
N LEU A 95 27.65 9.44 -1.92
CA LEU A 95 26.31 9.97 -2.21
C LEU A 95 25.29 8.86 -2.44
N LYS A 96 25.61 7.88 -3.28
CA LYS A 96 24.73 6.72 -3.53
C LYS A 96 24.41 5.95 -2.26
N SER A 97 25.41 5.73 -1.40
CA SER A 97 25.22 5.06 -0.11
C SER A 97 24.33 5.86 0.85
N PHE A 98 24.61 7.15 0.98
CA PHE A 98 23.86 8.07 1.84
C PHE A 98 22.39 8.15 1.40
N PHE A 99 22.15 8.45 0.11
CA PHE A 99 20.80 8.56 -0.43
C PHE A 99 20.03 7.25 -0.36
N SER A 100 20.68 6.11 -0.66
CA SER A 100 20.04 4.80 -0.59
C SER A 100 19.48 4.50 0.80
N LYS A 101 20.21 4.83 1.86
CA LYS A 101 19.73 4.65 3.25
C LYS A 101 18.49 5.49 3.54
N ARG A 102 18.51 6.78 3.13
CA ARG A 102 17.42 7.73 3.38
C ARG A 102 16.17 7.38 2.56
N VAL A 103 16.35 7.07 1.28
CA VAL A 103 15.26 6.64 0.38
C VAL A 103 14.60 5.36 0.89
N LYS A 104 15.39 4.33 1.24
CA LYS A 104 14.86 3.08 1.83
C LYS A 104 14.06 3.35 3.12
N GLY A 105 14.58 4.22 3.98
CA GLY A 105 13.89 4.59 5.22
C GLY A 105 12.57 5.34 4.95
N GLY A 106 12.56 6.26 3.97
CA GLY A 106 11.36 6.98 3.54
C GLY A 106 10.28 6.04 3.00
N ILE A 107 10.65 5.18 2.04
CA ILE A 107 9.73 4.21 1.45
C ILE A 107 9.16 3.25 2.51
N ARG A 108 9.99 2.72 3.42
CA ARG A 108 9.49 1.84 4.49
C ARG A 108 8.47 2.52 5.39
N ARG A 109 8.74 3.76 5.79
CA ARG A 109 7.82 4.52 6.62
C ARG A 109 6.52 4.82 5.89
N ALA A 110 6.59 5.19 4.61
CA ALA A 110 5.41 5.41 3.78
C ALA A 110 4.57 4.14 3.64
N ILE A 111 5.21 2.97 3.43
CA ILE A 111 4.52 1.67 3.41
C ILE A 111 3.84 1.43 4.77
N ASP A 112 4.53 1.64 5.89
CA ASP A 112 3.96 1.41 7.21
C ASP A 112 2.72 2.28 7.49
N ILE A 113 2.68 3.49 6.93
CA ILE A 113 1.56 4.43 7.11
C ILE A 113 0.41 4.13 6.15
N ASN A 114 0.71 3.84 4.89
CA ASN A 114 -0.27 3.91 3.80
C ASN A 114 -0.57 2.55 3.14
N ARG A 115 0.03 1.45 3.60
CA ARG A 115 -0.12 0.17 2.92
C ARG A 115 -1.49 -0.49 3.09
N GLY A 116 -2.20 -0.17 4.16
CA GLY A 116 -3.51 -0.75 4.49
C GLY A 116 -4.62 0.29 4.47
N ASP A 117 -5.84 -0.16 4.29
CA ASP A 117 -7.03 0.68 4.39
C ASP A 117 -7.30 1.08 5.84
N ILE A 118 -6.89 0.22 6.78
CA ILE A 118 -6.89 0.52 8.21
C ILE A 118 -5.44 0.70 8.66
N ARG A 119 -5.14 1.89 9.20
CA ARG A 119 -3.80 2.21 9.69
C ARG A 119 -3.47 1.47 10.97
N ILE A 120 -2.37 0.73 10.97
CA ILE A 120 -1.79 0.12 12.17
C ILE A 120 -0.67 1.02 12.68
N PRO A 121 -0.62 1.34 14.00
CA PRO A 121 0.47 2.11 14.59
C PRO A 121 1.84 1.46 14.37
N GLU A 122 2.88 2.30 14.13
CA GLU A 122 4.24 1.83 13.81
C GLU A 122 4.83 0.90 14.88
N HIS A 123 4.56 1.19 16.16
CA HIS A 123 5.05 0.35 17.26
C HIS A 123 4.47 -1.09 17.19
N LYS A 124 3.19 -1.23 16.82
CA LYS A 124 2.56 -2.55 16.64
C LYS A 124 3.13 -3.29 15.43
N LEU A 125 3.40 -2.60 14.33
CA LEU A 125 4.09 -3.19 13.19
C LEU A 125 5.50 -3.68 13.55
N ASN A 126 6.21 -2.93 14.38
CA ASN A 126 7.53 -3.32 14.86
C ASN A 126 7.46 -4.53 15.81
N GLU A 127 6.43 -4.64 16.66
CA GLU A 127 6.17 -5.83 17.48
C GLU A 127 5.93 -7.05 16.59
N ILE A 128 5.05 -6.95 15.57
CA ILE A 128 4.78 -8.05 14.63
C ILE A 128 6.06 -8.52 13.92
N ARG A 129 6.92 -7.58 13.50
CA ARG A 129 8.20 -7.89 12.85
C ARG A 129 9.18 -8.60 13.80
N LYS A 130 9.23 -8.18 15.06
CA LYS A 130 10.11 -8.82 16.08
C LYS A 130 9.63 -10.20 16.44
N ASP A 131 8.34 -10.42 16.51
CA ASP A 131 7.72 -11.69 16.87
C ASP A 131 7.78 -12.73 15.74
N ASN A 132 8.19 -12.33 14.52
CA ASN A 132 8.28 -13.19 13.33
C ASN A 132 6.99 -13.99 13.05
N GLY A 133 5.84 -13.41 13.35
CA GLY A 133 4.54 -14.00 13.05
C GLY A 133 4.11 -15.13 14.00
N LYS A 134 4.67 -15.24 15.19
CA LYS A 134 4.28 -16.25 16.18
C LYS A 134 2.91 -15.97 16.79
N ASP A 135 2.59 -14.70 17.05
CA ASP A 135 1.28 -14.30 17.57
C ASP A 135 0.25 -14.23 16.44
N LYS A 136 -0.63 -15.24 16.40
CA LYS A 136 -1.71 -15.34 15.41
C LYS A 136 -2.67 -14.13 15.42
N LYS A 137 -2.92 -13.50 16.59
CA LYS A 137 -3.79 -12.33 16.69
C LYS A 137 -3.16 -11.11 16.03
N MET A 138 -1.87 -10.88 16.23
CA MET A 138 -1.14 -9.79 15.58
C MET A 138 -1.04 -10.00 14.06
N VAL A 139 -0.82 -11.24 13.61
CA VAL A 139 -0.82 -11.58 12.20
C VAL A 139 -2.18 -11.34 11.57
N ALA A 140 -3.27 -11.77 12.21
CA ALA A 140 -4.62 -11.52 11.75
C ALA A 140 -4.92 -10.02 11.64
N MET A 141 -4.55 -9.21 12.64
CA MET A 141 -4.70 -7.76 12.60
C MET A 141 -3.98 -7.15 11.39
N PHE A 142 -2.78 -7.64 11.08
CA PHE A 142 -1.99 -7.18 9.94
C PHE A 142 -2.66 -7.48 8.59
N PHE A 143 -3.21 -8.69 8.43
CA PHE A 143 -3.92 -9.06 7.20
C PHE A 143 -5.27 -8.38 7.09
N ASN A 144 -6.01 -8.25 8.18
CA ASN A 144 -7.33 -7.61 8.20
C ASN A 144 -7.26 -6.08 7.99
N SER A 145 -6.08 -5.48 8.02
CA SER A 145 -5.90 -4.05 7.72
C SER A 145 -6.01 -3.71 6.23
N ILE A 146 -6.01 -4.72 5.37
CA ILE A 146 -6.11 -4.57 3.90
C ILE A 146 -7.44 -5.15 3.47
N PHE A 147 -8.28 -4.32 2.85
CA PHE A 147 -9.55 -4.79 2.29
C PHE A 147 -9.35 -5.56 0.99
N LEU A 148 -10.20 -6.52 0.77
CA LEU A 148 -10.27 -7.26 -0.49
C LEU A 148 -11.33 -6.65 -1.38
N SER A 149 -11.10 -6.67 -2.70
CA SER A 149 -12.13 -6.27 -3.65
C SER A 149 -13.23 -7.32 -3.70
N ILE A 150 -14.49 -6.89 -3.59
CA ILE A 150 -15.67 -7.77 -3.74
C ILE A 150 -15.73 -8.37 -5.14
N ASP A 151 -15.26 -7.60 -6.15
CA ASP A 151 -15.23 -8.04 -7.56
C ASP A 151 -14.00 -8.89 -7.90
N ALA A 152 -13.12 -9.16 -6.90
CA ALA A 152 -11.96 -10.00 -7.13
C ALA A 152 -12.39 -11.44 -7.41
N GLN A 153 -11.96 -11.98 -8.55
CA GLN A 153 -12.12 -13.41 -8.82
C GLN A 153 -11.15 -14.20 -7.93
N PRO A 154 -11.63 -15.25 -7.24
CA PRO A 154 -10.76 -16.14 -6.50
C PRO A 154 -9.79 -16.83 -7.47
N LEU A 155 -8.56 -17.07 -7.01
CA LEU A 155 -7.49 -17.70 -7.81
C LEU A 155 -7.77 -19.18 -8.14
N ASN A 156 -8.71 -19.79 -7.46
CA ASN A 156 -9.18 -21.14 -7.73
C ASN A 156 -10.36 -21.06 -8.70
N ASN A 157 -10.36 -21.93 -9.68
CA ASN A 157 -11.28 -22.01 -10.83
C ASN A 157 -12.79 -22.09 -10.52
N ASP A 158 -13.23 -21.81 -9.32
CA ASP A 158 -14.64 -21.64 -9.00
C ASP A 158 -15.07 -20.26 -9.50
N GLU A 159 -15.98 -20.26 -10.46
CA GLU A 159 -16.44 -19.09 -11.22
C GLU A 159 -17.21 -18.05 -10.36
N GLU A 160 -17.29 -18.23 -9.06
CA GLU A 160 -18.04 -17.37 -8.17
C GLU A 160 -17.17 -16.24 -7.61
N ASN A 161 -17.55 -15.00 -7.91
CA ASN A 161 -16.97 -13.81 -7.30
C ASN A 161 -17.14 -13.83 -5.77
N MET A 162 -16.23 -13.20 -5.03
CA MET A 162 -16.31 -13.06 -3.56
C MET A 162 -17.65 -12.44 -3.11
N MET A 163 -18.33 -11.70 -3.98
CA MET A 163 -19.64 -11.12 -3.73
C MET A 163 -20.70 -12.19 -3.36
N TYR A 164 -20.65 -13.40 -3.97
CA TYR A 164 -21.58 -14.49 -3.65
C TYR A 164 -21.32 -15.17 -2.31
N GLN A 165 -20.16 -14.93 -1.70
CA GLN A 165 -19.82 -15.48 -0.39
C GLN A 165 -20.29 -14.59 0.78
N ILE A 166 -20.80 -13.38 0.48
CA ILE A 166 -21.30 -12.47 1.51
C ILE A 166 -22.73 -12.84 1.83
N PRO A 167 -23.03 -13.29 3.09
CA PRO A 167 -24.38 -13.64 3.47
C PRO A 167 -25.28 -12.40 3.45
N ASP A 168 -26.40 -12.51 2.79
CA ASP A 168 -27.47 -11.51 2.86
C ASP A 168 -28.14 -11.62 4.22
N LYS A 169 -28.09 -10.55 5.01
CA LYS A 169 -28.75 -10.43 6.31
C LYS A 169 -30.14 -9.82 6.22
N SER A 170 -30.61 -9.46 5.03
CA SER A 170 -31.98 -9.01 4.87
C SER A 170 -32.92 -10.17 5.17
N GLU A 171 -33.97 -9.88 5.93
CA GLU A 171 -35.01 -10.89 6.15
C GLU A 171 -35.62 -11.26 4.78
N PRO A 172 -35.68 -12.57 4.42
CA PRO A 172 -36.29 -12.95 3.18
C PRO A 172 -37.75 -12.45 3.14
N TYR A 173 -38.15 -11.83 2.04
CA TYR A 173 -39.51 -11.34 1.83
C TYR A 173 -40.58 -12.40 2.17
N ASN A 174 -40.29 -13.68 1.98
CA ASN A 174 -41.13 -14.79 2.35
C ASN A 174 -41.44 -14.95 3.84
N ILE A 175 -40.53 -14.51 4.73
CA ILE A 175 -40.77 -14.58 6.20
C ILE A 175 -41.85 -13.59 6.61
N GLN A 176 -41.83 -12.37 6.03
CA GLN A 176 -42.87 -11.37 6.32
C GLN A 176 -44.25 -11.83 5.82
N LEU A 177 -44.30 -12.36 4.58
CA LEU A 177 -45.53 -12.94 4.02
C LEU A 177 -46.02 -14.13 4.85
N MET A 178 -45.11 -14.99 5.28
CA MET A 178 -45.44 -16.17 6.10
C MET A 178 -45.95 -15.78 7.46
N ASN A 179 -45.38 -14.72 8.10
CA ASN A 179 -45.88 -14.19 9.35
C ASN A 179 -47.26 -13.56 9.22
N VAL A 180 -47.53 -12.82 8.15
CA VAL A 180 -48.88 -12.28 7.86
C VAL A 180 -49.88 -13.40 7.63
N TYR A 181 -49.50 -14.43 6.87
CA TYR A 181 -50.33 -15.58 6.60
C TYR A 181 -50.60 -16.38 7.89
N LEU A 182 -49.62 -16.64 8.72
CA LEU A 182 -49.77 -17.32 10.00
C LEU A 182 -50.69 -16.53 10.94
N LYS A 183 -50.55 -15.24 11.06
CA LYS A 183 -51.43 -14.38 11.87
C LYS A 183 -52.88 -14.48 11.37
N SER A 184 -53.13 -14.40 10.09
CA SER A 184 -54.46 -14.50 9.52
C SER A 184 -55.09 -15.89 9.74
N LEU A 185 -54.28 -16.95 9.75
CA LEU A 185 -54.73 -18.31 10.08
C LEU A 185 -55.06 -18.45 11.57
N MET A 186 -54.24 -17.87 12.45
CA MET A 186 -54.47 -17.87 13.89
C MET A 186 -55.76 -17.11 14.25
N GLU A 187 -55.96 -15.92 13.69
CA GLU A 187 -57.20 -15.12 13.89
C GLU A 187 -58.46 -15.86 13.39
N LYS A 188 -58.32 -16.73 12.37
CA LYS A 188 -59.45 -17.47 11.78
C LYS A 188 -59.81 -18.74 12.52
N HIS A 189 -58.88 -19.38 13.20
CA HIS A 189 -59.02 -20.69 13.74
C HIS A 189 -58.86 -20.83 15.25
N LEU A 190 -58.34 -19.79 15.94
CA LEU A 190 -58.14 -19.75 17.37
C LEU A 190 -59.20 -18.84 18.04
N ASP A 191 -59.68 -19.26 19.20
CA ASP A 191 -60.50 -18.41 20.03
C ASP A 191 -59.65 -17.31 20.68
N TYR A 192 -60.32 -16.21 21.12
CA TYR A 192 -59.61 -15.01 21.68
C TYR A 192 -58.61 -15.35 22.79
N ASN A 193 -58.93 -16.28 23.67
CA ASN A 193 -58.08 -16.71 24.78
C ASN A 193 -56.90 -17.60 24.31
N GLU A 194 -57.01 -18.26 23.16
CA GLU A 194 -55.97 -19.12 22.57
C GLU A 194 -55.02 -18.31 21.71
N TYR A 195 -55.46 -17.15 21.22
CA TYR A 195 -54.66 -16.24 20.44
C TYR A 195 -53.71 -15.37 21.31
N GLU A 196 -54.10 -15.04 22.55
CA GLU A 196 -53.28 -14.23 23.48
C GLU A 196 -52.36 -15.10 24.39
N ALA A 197 -52.45 -16.40 24.37
CA ALA A 197 -51.60 -17.32 25.13
C ALA A 197 -50.28 -17.62 24.36
#